data_f23db65bcfb4446de5b5e48b29721fa8
#
_entry.id   f23db65bcfb4446de5b5e48b29721fa8
#
_cell.length_a   1.000
_cell.length_b   1.000
_cell.length_c   1.000
_cell.angle_alpha   90.00
_cell.angle_beta   90.00
_cell.angle_gamma   90.00
#
_symmetry.space_group_name_H-M   'P 1'
#
loop_
_entity.id
_entity.type
_entity.pdbx_description
1 polymer ?
#
loop_
_entity_poly.entity_id
_entity_poly.type
_entity_poly.pdbx_seq_one_letter_code
_entity_poly.pdbx_strand_id
1 'polypeptide(L)'
;MNINVRNASVLLSLVALIVYLFVSAPASLPQGKASSGEATVSVRVLFEVLAAEQAAARSLYTREVVGAGMKQGLKFSEEWKKPEIEAGPLPALLLREVSQRLQASGSGVGLFLGSDFPIATVNRFQGMQVERFELIKKSKQPEFFK
;
A
#
# COMPACT_ATOMS: atom_id res chain seq x y z
N MET A 1 -19.25 -43.76 26.18
CA MET A 1 -18.52 -42.50 26.16
C MET A 1 -19.40 -41.45 26.82
N ASN A 2 -19.18 -41.18 28.14
CA ASN A 2 -20.00 -40.24 28.90
C ASN A 2 -19.56 -38.81 28.57
N ILE A 3 -20.34 -38.12 27.74
CA ILE A 3 -20.13 -36.71 27.47
C ILE A 3 -20.59 -35.95 28.73
N ASN A 4 -19.65 -35.32 29.40
CA ASN A 4 -19.93 -34.51 30.59
C ASN A 4 -20.84 -33.32 30.17
N VAL A 5 -21.90 -33.04 30.95
CA VAL A 5 -22.91 -32.02 30.63
C VAL A 5 -22.26 -30.64 30.28
N ARG A 6 -21.13 -30.34 30.94
CA ARG A 6 -20.31 -29.15 30.66
C ARG A 6 -19.71 -29.16 29.24
N ASN A 7 -19.27 -30.32 28.74
CA ASN A 7 -18.72 -30.44 27.38
C ASN A 7 -19.83 -30.44 26.33
N ALA A 8 -21.03 -30.94 26.67
CA ALA A 8 -22.18 -30.86 25.77
C ALA A 8 -22.68 -29.44 25.57
N SER A 9 -22.70 -28.60 26.62
CA SER A 9 -23.10 -27.19 26.49
C SER A 9 -22.09 -26.35 25.68
N VAL A 10 -20.79 -26.61 25.86
CA VAL A 10 -19.74 -25.96 25.05
C VAL A 10 -19.86 -26.35 23.57
N LEU A 11 -20.11 -27.62 23.30
CA LEU A 11 -20.29 -28.09 21.93
C LEU A 11 -21.53 -27.47 21.27
N LEU A 12 -22.63 -27.37 22.01
CA LEU A 12 -23.87 -26.76 21.53
C LEU A 12 -23.68 -25.26 21.24
N SER A 13 -22.96 -24.55 22.09
CA SER A 13 -22.65 -23.13 21.89
C SER A 13 -21.75 -22.92 20.67
N LEU A 14 -20.78 -23.80 20.44
CA LEU A 14 -19.90 -23.73 19.28
C LEU A 14 -20.68 -23.97 17.97
N VAL A 15 -21.56 -24.98 17.98
CA VAL A 15 -22.45 -25.25 16.82
C VAL A 15 -23.38 -24.08 16.53
N ALA A 16 -23.98 -23.50 17.58
CA ALA A 16 -24.84 -22.33 17.45
C ALA A 16 -24.09 -21.11 16.88
N LEU A 17 -22.84 -20.89 17.31
CA LEU A 17 -21.99 -19.84 16.79
C LEU A 17 -21.63 -20.06 15.31
N ILE A 18 -21.32 -21.29 14.94
CA ILE A 18 -21.04 -21.62 13.55
C ILE A 18 -22.27 -21.37 12.67
N VAL A 19 -23.45 -21.87 13.09
CA VAL A 19 -24.71 -21.66 12.38
C VAL A 19 -25.02 -20.17 12.28
N TYR A 20 -24.83 -19.40 13.36
CA TYR A 20 -25.01 -17.95 13.36
C TYR A 20 -24.08 -17.25 12.33
N LEU A 21 -22.81 -17.64 12.28
CA LEU A 21 -21.86 -17.08 11.31
C LEU A 21 -22.24 -17.42 9.86
N PHE A 22 -22.77 -18.59 9.60
CA PHE A 22 -23.25 -18.97 8.25
C PHE A 22 -24.55 -18.27 7.86
N VAL A 23 -25.49 -18.11 8.79
CA VAL A 23 -26.80 -17.47 8.54
C VAL A 23 -26.70 -15.95 8.51
N SER A 24 -25.81 -15.38 9.34
CA SER A 24 -25.58 -13.93 9.42
C SER A 24 -24.46 -13.44 8.50
N ALA A 25 -23.82 -14.33 7.75
CA ALA A 25 -22.89 -13.91 6.71
C ALA A 25 -23.64 -12.98 5.75
N PRO A 26 -23.13 -11.77 5.49
CA PRO A 26 -23.76 -10.91 4.50
C PRO A 26 -23.89 -11.70 3.21
N ALA A 27 -25.09 -11.68 2.62
CA ALA A 27 -25.32 -12.32 1.33
C ALA A 27 -24.18 -11.92 0.40
N SER A 28 -23.50 -12.90 -0.18
CA SER A 28 -22.50 -12.61 -1.20
C SER A 28 -23.12 -11.62 -2.15
N LEU A 29 -22.45 -10.48 -2.32
CA LEU A 29 -22.88 -9.46 -3.28
C LEU A 29 -23.39 -10.19 -4.54
N PRO A 30 -24.58 -9.85 -5.07
CA PRO A 30 -25.08 -10.53 -6.24
C PRO A 30 -23.96 -10.51 -7.27
N GLN A 31 -23.43 -11.68 -7.59
CA GLN A 31 -22.56 -11.82 -8.75
C GLN A 31 -23.47 -11.46 -9.93
N GLY A 32 -23.44 -10.16 -10.28
CA GLY A 32 -24.01 -9.72 -11.53
C GLY A 32 -23.50 -10.71 -12.56
N LYS A 33 -24.39 -11.28 -13.37
CA LYS A 33 -24.00 -12.10 -14.51
C LYS A 33 -22.83 -11.38 -15.14
N ALA A 34 -21.61 -11.92 -14.98
CA ALA A 34 -20.46 -11.42 -15.65
C ALA A 34 -20.85 -11.45 -17.13
N SER A 35 -21.20 -10.29 -17.67
CA SER A 35 -21.13 -10.13 -19.11
C SER A 35 -19.71 -10.54 -19.43
N SER A 36 -19.51 -11.38 -20.40
CA SER A 36 -18.23 -11.89 -20.85
C SER A 36 -17.31 -10.80 -21.45
N GLY A 37 -17.53 -9.55 -21.08
CA GLY A 37 -16.62 -8.43 -21.26
C GLY A 37 -15.65 -8.41 -20.10
N GLU A 38 -14.39 -8.60 -20.38
CA GLU A 38 -13.29 -8.40 -19.46
C GLU A 38 -13.47 -7.02 -18.79
N ALA A 39 -13.62 -7.01 -17.45
CA ALA A 39 -13.77 -5.76 -16.72
C ALA A 39 -12.46 -4.96 -16.87
N THR A 40 -12.47 -3.95 -17.72
CA THR A 40 -11.30 -3.12 -17.97
C THR A 40 -11.35 -1.85 -17.13
N VAL A 41 -10.27 -1.57 -16.42
CA VAL A 41 -10.05 -0.28 -15.74
C VAL A 41 -9.15 0.56 -16.63
N SER A 42 -9.48 1.82 -16.85
CA SER A 42 -8.59 2.69 -17.61
C SER A 42 -7.26 2.83 -16.90
N VAL A 43 -6.16 2.83 -17.65
CA VAL A 43 -4.80 2.98 -17.11
C VAL A 43 -4.68 4.27 -16.29
N ARG A 44 -5.34 5.33 -16.71
CA ARG A 44 -5.37 6.59 -15.97
C ARG A 44 -5.97 6.43 -14.57
N VAL A 45 -7.16 5.82 -14.47
CA VAL A 45 -7.82 5.57 -13.18
C VAL A 45 -6.96 4.69 -12.29
N LEU A 46 -6.31 3.66 -12.85
CA LEU A 46 -5.38 2.83 -12.10
C LEU A 46 -4.25 3.65 -11.50
N PHE A 47 -3.61 4.53 -12.27
CA PHE A 47 -2.52 5.37 -11.77
C PHE A 47 -2.99 6.41 -10.76
N GLU A 48 -4.16 7.00 -10.94
CA GLU A 48 -4.75 7.93 -9.97
C GLU A 48 -5.01 7.23 -8.61
N VAL A 49 -5.55 6.02 -8.63
CA VAL A 49 -5.76 5.22 -7.42
C VAL A 49 -4.44 4.85 -6.76
N LEU A 50 -3.45 4.39 -7.52
CA LEU A 50 -2.12 4.07 -6.99
C LEU A 50 -1.43 5.31 -6.39
N ALA A 51 -1.54 6.47 -7.02
CA ALA A 51 -0.97 7.71 -6.51
C ALA A 51 -1.65 8.14 -5.20
N ALA A 52 -2.98 8.04 -5.13
CA ALA A 52 -3.75 8.35 -3.92
C ALA A 52 -3.40 7.39 -2.78
N GLU A 53 -3.30 6.09 -3.05
CA GLU A 53 -2.90 5.08 -2.07
C GLU A 53 -1.50 5.36 -1.53
N GLN A 54 -0.52 5.64 -2.39
CA GLN A 54 0.83 5.97 -1.98
C GLN A 54 0.90 7.25 -1.14
N ALA A 55 0.13 8.27 -1.49
CA ALA A 55 0.04 9.51 -0.71
C ALA A 55 -0.56 9.26 0.68
N ALA A 56 -1.60 8.46 0.77
CA ALA A 56 -2.22 8.07 2.03
C ALA A 56 -1.28 7.25 2.91
N ALA A 57 -0.63 6.23 2.35
CA ALA A 57 0.34 5.38 3.04
C ALA A 57 1.52 6.21 3.58
N ARG A 58 2.07 7.11 2.75
CA ARG A 58 3.15 8.03 3.16
C ARG A 58 2.72 8.94 4.29
N SER A 59 1.53 9.52 4.20
CA SER A 59 0.99 10.43 5.22
C SER A 59 0.81 9.72 6.56
N LEU A 60 0.21 8.53 6.54
CA LEU A 60 0.01 7.70 7.72
C LEU A 60 1.35 7.31 8.34
N TYR A 61 2.26 6.77 7.55
CA TYR A 61 3.58 6.37 8.04
C TYR A 61 4.36 7.55 8.64
N THR A 62 4.33 8.72 7.99
CA THR A 62 5.03 9.91 8.46
C THR A 62 4.50 10.40 9.81
N ARG A 63 3.18 10.41 9.99
CA ARG A 63 2.55 10.96 11.21
C ARG A 63 2.48 9.95 12.33
N GLU A 64 1.94 8.76 12.04
CA GLU A 64 1.57 7.79 13.08
C GLU A 64 2.74 6.88 13.45
N VAL A 65 3.66 6.59 12.51
CA VAL A 65 4.80 5.71 12.79
C VAL A 65 6.04 6.54 13.10
N VAL A 66 6.49 7.40 12.19
CA VAL A 66 7.72 8.17 12.39
C VAL A 66 7.51 9.24 13.45
N GLY A 67 6.48 10.09 13.30
CA GLY A 67 6.23 11.20 14.22
C GLY A 67 5.89 10.76 15.64
N ALA A 68 5.04 9.74 15.79
CA ALA A 68 4.70 9.19 17.10
C ALA A 68 5.84 8.34 17.67
N GLY A 69 6.51 7.55 16.83
CA GLY A 69 7.62 6.69 17.23
C GLY A 69 8.83 7.48 17.74
N MET A 70 9.20 8.56 17.05
CA MET A 70 10.30 9.44 17.51
C MET A 70 10.04 10.03 18.90
N LYS A 71 8.78 10.37 19.21
CA LYS A 71 8.40 10.84 20.55
C LYS A 71 8.57 9.76 21.63
N GLN A 72 8.57 8.49 21.24
CA GLN A 72 8.78 7.34 22.12
C GLN A 72 10.22 6.80 22.06
N GLY A 73 11.13 7.51 21.42
CA GLY A 73 12.55 7.14 21.36
C GLY A 73 12.91 6.21 20.20
N LEU A 74 12.00 5.89 19.30
CA LEU A 74 12.34 5.14 18.10
C LEU A 74 13.19 5.99 17.17
N LYS A 75 14.17 5.35 16.52
CA LYS A 75 15.08 6.00 15.58
C LYS A 75 14.68 5.71 14.15
N PHE A 76 14.90 6.68 13.25
CA PHE A 76 14.70 6.56 11.81
C PHE A 76 15.92 7.13 11.09
N SER A 77 16.43 6.43 10.08
CA SER A 77 17.70 6.77 9.42
C SER A 77 17.64 6.47 7.93
N GLU A 78 18.45 7.21 7.17
CA GLU A 78 18.71 6.88 5.77
C GLU A 78 19.51 5.57 5.63
N GLU A 79 20.30 5.25 6.63
CA GLU A 79 21.18 4.07 6.67
C GLU A 79 20.56 2.88 7.41
N TRP A 80 19.24 2.85 7.55
CA TRP A 80 18.48 1.87 8.33
C TRP A 80 18.73 0.39 7.98
N LYS A 81 19.29 0.12 6.80
CA LYS A 81 19.65 -1.25 6.37
C LYS A 81 21.03 -1.71 6.86
N LYS A 82 21.85 -0.82 7.40
CA LYS A 82 23.14 -1.19 7.92
C LYS A 82 22.97 -1.98 9.23
N PRO A 83 23.67 -3.13 9.38
CA PRO A 83 23.50 -4.00 10.56
C PRO A 83 23.75 -3.31 11.90
N GLU A 84 24.62 -2.30 11.91
CA GLU A 84 24.98 -1.53 13.10
C GLU A 84 23.99 -0.42 13.44
N ILE A 85 22.98 -0.17 12.59
CA ILE A 85 22.01 0.92 12.75
C ILE A 85 20.66 0.36 13.21
N GLU A 86 20.34 0.54 14.47
CA GLU A 86 19.03 0.21 15.02
C GLU A 86 18.03 1.34 14.75
N ALA A 87 17.50 1.39 13.53
CA ALA A 87 16.55 2.41 13.09
C ALA A 87 15.59 1.85 12.03
N GLY A 88 14.41 2.47 11.94
CA GLY A 88 13.47 2.24 10.82
C GLY A 88 13.79 3.14 9.62
N PRO A 89 13.17 2.87 8.46
CA PRO A 89 13.31 3.70 7.26
C PRO A 89 12.60 5.05 7.41
N LEU A 90 13.17 6.09 6.81
CA LEU A 90 12.45 7.34 6.59
C LEU A 90 11.30 7.13 5.58
N PRO A 91 10.25 7.98 5.56
CA PRO A 91 9.07 7.79 4.71
C PRO A 91 9.37 7.63 3.21
N ALA A 92 10.33 8.39 2.68
CA ALA A 92 10.72 8.28 1.28
C ALA A 92 11.43 6.95 0.97
N LEU A 93 12.18 6.42 1.94
CA LEU A 93 12.87 5.14 1.80
C LEU A 93 11.89 3.97 1.86
N LEU A 94 10.88 4.05 2.74
CA LEU A 94 9.81 3.07 2.77
C LEU A 94 9.11 2.96 1.40
N LEU A 95 8.72 4.09 0.82
CA LEU A 95 8.08 4.09 -0.50
C LEU A 95 8.98 3.53 -1.60
N ARG A 96 10.28 3.76 -1.51
CA ARG A 96 11.26 3.16 -2.42
C ARG A 96 11.28 1.64 -2.30
N GLU A 97 11.29 1.11 -1.09
CA GLU A 97 11.24 -0.34 -0.86
C GLU A 97 9.94 -0.96 -1.39
N VAL A 98 8.80 -0.30 -1.16
CA VAL A 98 7.51 -0.72 -1.72
C VAL A 98 7.58 -0.77 -3.24
N SER A 99 8.11 0.29 -3.88
CA SER A 99 8.28 0.35 -5.33
C SER A 99 9.17 -0.77 -5.88
N GLN A 100 10.31 -1.04 -5.23
CA GLN A 100 11.21 -2.12 -5.64
C GLN A 100 10.54 -3.49 -5.53
N ARG A 101 9.78 -3.73 -4.46
CA ARG A 101 9.02 -4.98 -4.30
C ARG A 101 7.90 -5.11 -5.33
N LEU A 102 7.22 -4.02 -5.64
CA LEU A 102 6.20 -3.99 -6.68
C LEU A 102 6.78 -4.33 -8.06
N GLN A 103 7.94 -3.76 -8.40
CA GLN A 103 8.65 -4.11 -9.65
C GLN A 103 9.09 -5.58 -9.66
N ALA A 104 9.62 -6.07 -8.55
CA ALA A 104 10.07 -7.46 -8.43
C ALA A 104 8.91 -8.48 -8.50
N SER A 105 7.67 -8.08 -8.21
CA SER A 105 6.49 -8.95 -8.31
C SER A 105 6.05 -9.26 -9.74
N GLY A 106 6.67 -8.63 -10.75
CA GLY A 106 6.29 -8.80 -12.14
C GLY A 106 4.98 -8.10 -12.53
N SER A 107 4.49 -7.16 -11.72
CA SER A 107 3.23 -6.43 -11.97
C SER A 107 3.26 -5.55 -13.23
N GLY A 108 4.43 -5.29 -13.82
CA GLY A 108 4.61 -4.35 -14.93
C GLY A 108 4.45 -2.87 -14.52
N VAL A 109 4.16 -2.59 -13.25
CA VAL A 109 4.01 -1.24 -12.71
C VAL A 109 5.25 -0.87 -11.92
N GLY A 110 5.80 0.33 -12.19
CA GLY A 110 6.90 0.90 -11.43
C GLY A 110 6.53 2.28 -10.88
N LEU A 111 6.95 2.55 -9.67
CA LEU A 111 6.82 3.85 -9.02
C LEU A 111 8.23 4.43 -8.84
N PHE A 112 8.40 5.69 -9.16
CA PHE A 112 9.67 6.38 -8.94
C PHE A 112 9.43 7.71 -8.25
N LEU A 113 10.05 7.88 -7.09
CA LEU A 113 10.03 9.14 -6.36
C LEU A 113 11.31 9.90 -6.67
N GLY A 114 11.21 10.91 -7.51
CA GLY A 114 12.34 11.68 -8.00
C GLY A 114 12.15 13.19 -7.90
N SER A 115 13.23 13.90 -8.21
CA SER A 115 13.30 15.36 -8.26
C SER A 115 14.37 15.79 -9.27
N ASP A 116 14.29 17.03 -9.76
CA ASP A 116 15.37 17.69 -10.49
C ASP A 116 16.53 18.15 -9.56
N PHE A 117 16.21 18.38 -8.26
CA PHE A 117 17.19 18.74 -7.21
C PHE A 117 17.09 17.80 -5.99
N PRO A 118 17.39 16.50 -6.16
CA PRO A 118 17.30 15.57 -5.06
C PRO A 118 18.50 15.70 -4.10
N ILE A 119 18.28 15.46 -2.81
CA ILE A 119 19.35 15.34 -1.83
C ILE A 119 20.24 14.14 -2.20
N ALA A 120 19.65 12.97 -2.46
CA ALA A 120 20.35 11.80 -2.93
C ALA A 120 20.31 11.74 -4.47
N THR A 121 21.47 11.69 -5.12
CA THR A 121 21.60 11.73 -6.59
C THR A 121 20.85 10.61 -7.31
N VAL A 122 20.67 9.45 -6.66
CA VAL A 122 19.89 8.32 -7.19
C VAL A 122 18.42 8.67 -7.44
N ASN A 123 17.91 9.74 -6.82
CA ASN A 123 16.55 10.23 -7.01
C ASN A 123 16.43 11.31 -8.08
N ARG A 124 17.50 11.59 -8.83
CA ARG A 124 17.47 12.58 -9.90
C ARG A 124 16.69 12.05 -11.09
N PHE A 125 15.80 12.88 -11.64
CA PHE A 125 15.14 12.57 -12.90
C PHE A 125 16.15 12.37 -14.02
N GLN A 126 15.89 11.41 -14.90
CA GLN A 126 16.75 11.07 -16.03
C GLN A 126 15.92 10.82 -17.30
N GLY A 127 16.50 11.14 -18.46
CA GLY A 127 15.90 10.89 -19.75
C GLY A 127 14.48 11.44 -19.86
N MET A 128 13.52 10.62 -20.23
CA MET A 128 12.12 11.00 -20.40
C MET A 128 11.47 11.57 -19.12
N GLN A 129 11.98 11.26 -17.95
CA GLN A 129 11.44 11.82 -16.69
C GLN A 129 11.68 13.34 -16.63
N VAL A 130 12.85 13.80 -17.08
CA VAL A 130 13.19 15.23 -17.15
C VAL A 130 12.25 15.94 -18.12
N GLU A 131 12.08 15.38 -19.32
CA GLU A 131 11.22 15.96 -20.35
C GLU A 131 9.77 16.09 -19.86
N ARG A 132 9.22 15.05 -19.25
CA ARG A 132 7.87 15.03 -18.72
C ARG A 132 7.70 16.00 -17.56
N PHE A 133 8.68 16.12 -16.69
CA PHE A 133 8.67 17.06 -15.57
C PHE A 133 8.70 18.51 -16.06
N GLU A 134 9.50 18.83 -17.10
CA GLU A 134 9.48 20.14 -17.73
C GLU A 134 8.14 20.47 -18.40
N LEU A 135 7.47 19.47 -19.00
CA LEU A 135 6.12 19.65 -19.53
C LEU A 135 5.12 19.98 -18.42
N ILE A 136 5.17 19.30 -17.27
CA ILE A 136 4.33 19.58 -16.10
C ILE A 136 4.57 21.02 -15.61
N LYS A 137 5.83 21.43 -15.45
CA LYS A 137 6.17 22.80 -15.01
C LYS A 137 5.64 23.87 -15.98
N LYS A 138 5.77 23.65 -17.29
CA LYS A 138 5.30 24.57 -18.32
C LYS A 138 3.78 24.63 -18.42
N SER A 139 3.11 23.49 -18.34
CA SER A 139 1.65 23.40 -18.46
C SER A 139 0.91 23.88 -17.21
N LYS A 140 1.60 23.98 -16.07
CA LYS A 140 1.01 24.23 -14.74
C LYS A 140 -0.08 23.20 -14.37
N GLN A 141 -0.05 22.03 -15.00
CA GLN A 141 -0.93 20.92 -14.65
C GLN A 141 -0.31 20.09 -13.52
N PRO A 142 -1.10 19.51 -12.63
CA PRO A 142 -0.56 18.69 -11.54
C PRO A 142 0.01 17.35 -12.02
N GLU A 143 -0.32 16.96 -13.24
CA GLU A 143 0.06 15.65 -13.81
C GLU A 143 0.28 15.73 -15.32
N PHE A 144 1.06 14.77 -15.83
CA PHE A 144 1.23 14.52 -17.25
C PHE A 144 0.95 13.05 -17.52
N PHE A 145 -0.02 12.80 -18.40
CA PHE A 145 -0.42 11.46 -18.78
C PHE A 145 -0.30 11.30 -20.31
N LYS A 146 0.42 10.24 -20.78
CA LYS A 146 0.61 9.95 -22.21
C LYS A 146 0.60 8.44 -22.43
#